data_e25ea5f11595c7a1ee495e69233ab115
#
_entry.id   e25ea5f11595c7a1ee495e69233ab115
#
_cell.length_a   1.000
_cell.length_b   1.000
_cell.length_c   1.000
_cell.angle_alpha   90.00
_cell.angle_beta   90.00
_cell.angle_gamma   90.00
#
_symmetry.space_group_name_H-M   'P 1'
#
loop_
_entity.id
_entity.type
_entity.pdbx_description
1 polymer ?
#
loop_
_entity_poly.entity_id
_entity_poly.type
_entity_poly.pdbx_seq_one_letter_code
_entity_poly.pdbx_strand_id
1 'polypeptide(L)'
;MRVSTGAIFLVAALWSSAAPAQIVDMGKFPDWGGQWLRVPDGGPPRYDPSKPNGLGQQAPLTPEAQAKLEASLKDQAAGGQGLDVTYKCIPTGMPRMMSGVFPHEFVFTPDTTFLLFEFMINAPRRIYTDGRTFPQDLGEPTFVGYSIGKWLDTDGNGRYDELDVETRGIRTPHTFDQAGIPFSDDGNAIVKERFFLDKANPDILHIEMTTTDASLTRPWTATKTFRRSRNVLWTENNCTEGNNHVEIGNENYYLSGDGYLMPARKDQPPPDLRYFKTQKQTSN
;
A
#
# COMPACT_ATOMS: atom_id res chain seq x y z
N MET A 1 -45.24 34.34 63.67
CA MET A 1 -45.45 33.59 62.42
C MET A 1 -44.11 33.28 61.82
N ARG A 2 -43.63 32.05 61.90
CA ARG A 2 -42.40 31.62 61.26
C ARG A 2 -42.78 30.73 60.01
N VAL A 3 -42.44 31.20 58.86
CA VAL A 3 -42.64 30.48 57.60
C VAL A 3 -41.37 29.64 57.33
N SER A 4 -41.50 28.32 57.38
CA SER A 4 -40.44 27.37 57.00
C SER A 4 -40.49 27.12 55.48
N THR A 5 -39.43 27.54 54.84
CA THR A 5 -39.23 27.24 53.36
C THR A 5 -38.56 25.88 53.22
N GLY A 6 -39.30 24.88 52.78
CA GLY A 6 -38.77 23.56 52.48
C GLY A 6 -38.11 23.58 51.09
N ALA A 7 -36.81 23.24 51.00
CA ALA A 7 -36.09 23.04 49.79
C ALA A 7 -36.32 21.62 49.29
N ILE A 8 -36.90 21.47 48.10
CA ILE A 8 -37.06 20.19 47.41
C ILE A 8 -35.80 19.97 46.59
N PHE A 9 -34.98 18.98 46.97
CA PHE A 9 -33.88 18.49 46.16
C PHE A 9 -34.40 17.52 45.08
N LEU A 10 -34.37 17.94 43.85
CA LEU A 10 -34.60 17.07 42.69
C LEU A 10 -33.30 16.26 42.41
N VAL A 11 -33.28 14.97 42.74
CA VAL A 11 -32.21 14.05 42.36
C VAL A 11 -32.49 13.59 40.94
N ALA A 12 -31.78 14.18 39.98
CA ALA A 12 -31.77 13.68 38.60
C ALA A 12 -30.93 12.39 38.52
N ALA A 13 -31.58 11.25 38.41
CA ALA A 13 -30.93 9.99 38.16
C ALA A 13 -30.42 9.97 36.70
N LEU A 14 -29.12 10.14 36.51
CA LEU A 14 -28.46 9.89 35.21
C LEU A 14 -28.44 8.40 34.96
N TRP A 15 -29.36 7.94 34.18
CA TRP A 15 -29.29 6.59 33.60
C TRP A 15 -28.23 6.61 32.51
N SER A 16 -27.00 6.19 32.82
CA SER A 16 -26.01 5.83 31.82
C SER A 16 -26.50 4.59 31.14
N SER A 17 -27.06 4.74 29.95
CA SER A 17 -27.28 3.61 29.04
C SER A 17 -25.92 3.11 28.59
N ALA A 18 -25.36 2.12 29.28
CA ALA A 18 -24.26 1.36 28.76
C ALA A 18 -24.76 0.68 27.46
N ALA A 19 -24.32 1.16 26.32
CA ALA A 19 -24.54 0.42 25.08
C ALA A 19 -23.96 -1.00 25.27
N PRO A 20 -24.73 -2.07 24.99
CA PRO A 20 -24.19 -3.42 25.11
C PRO A 20 -22.96 -3.51 24.21
N ALA A 21 -21.83 -3.92 24.75
CA ALA A 21 -20.66 -4.25 23.95
C ALA A 21 -21.12 -5.31 22.93
N GLN A 22 -21.07 -4.95 21.65
CA GLN A 22 -21.51 -5.85 20.59
C GLN A 22 -20.47 -6.98 20.54
N ILE A 23 -20.86 -8.17 21.01
CA ILE A 23 -20.03 -9.37 20.90
C ILE A 23 -19.97 -9.70 19.41
N VAL A 24 -18.81 -9.46 18.80
CA VAL A 24 -18.57 -9.82 17.42
C VAL A 24 -18.30 -11.30 17.36
N ASP A 25 -19.05 -11.99 16.55
CA ASP A 25 -18.81 -13.39 16.25
C ASP A 25 -17.61 -13.51 15.28
N MET A 26 -16.40 -13.56 15.85
CA MET A 26 -15.17 -13.76 15.07
C MET A 26 -15.15 -15.13 14.37
N GLY A 27 -16.02 -16.07 14.76
CA GLY A 27 -16.18 -17.37 14.10
C GLY A 27 -16.71 -17.29 12.69
N LYS A 28 -17.29 -16.15 12.28
CA LYS A 28 -17.72 -15.93 10.89
C LYS A 28 -16.57 -15.63 9.95
N PHE A 29 -15.44 -15.10 10.46
CA PHE A 29 -14.30 -14.77 9.62
C PHE A 29 -13.46 -16.01 9.28
N PRO A 30 -12.83 -16.05 8.09
CA PRO A 30 -11.92 -17.13 7.74
C PRO A 30 -10.64 -17.09 8.59
N ASP A 31 -9.99 -18.26 8.74
CA ASP A 31 -8.64 -18.31 9.31
C ASP A 31 -7.62 -17.82 8.29
N TRP A 32 -7.37 -16.51 8.29
CA TRP A 32 -6.28 -15.89 7.52
C TRP A 32 -5.11 -15.46 8.41
N GLY A 33 -5.02 -16.01 9.62
CA GLY A 33 -3.92 -15.75 10.54
C GLY A 33 -2.56 -16.22 10.00
N GLY A 34 -1.48 -15.60 10.50
CA GLY A 34 -0.12 -15.82 10.04
C GLY A 34 0.33 -14.80 9.01
N GLN A 35 1.55 -14.98 8.51
CA GLN A 35 2.12 -14.12 7.47
C GLN A 35 1.92 -14.72 6.08
N TRP A 36 1.62 -13.85 5.13
CA TRP A 36 1.40 -14.22 3.74
C TRP A 36 2.57 -13.73 2.89
N LEU A 37 3.32 -14.69 2.33
CA LEU A 37 4.50 -14.45 1.50
C LEU A 37 4.15 -14.67 0.04
N ARG A 38 4.62 -13.78 -0.83
CA ARG A 38 4.39 -13.84 -2.27
C ARG A 38 4.91 -15.14 -2.90
N VAL A 39 4.16 -15.69 -3.86
CA VAL A 39 4.55 -16.83 -4.70
C VAL A 39 4.54 -16.38 -6.18
N PRO A 40 5.56 -16.66 -6.97
CA PRO A 40 6.84 -17.29 -6.59
C PRO A 40 7.72 -16.37 -5.75
N ASP A 41 8.52 -16.97 -4.87
CA ASP A 41 9.52 -16.26 -4.10
C ASP A 41 10.65 -15.78 -5.02
N GLY A 42 11.20 -14.60 -4.70
CA GLY A 42 12.33 -14.03 -5.42
C GLY A 42 11.94 -13.28 -6.71
N GLY A 43 12.94 -12.66 -7.30
CA GLY A 43 12.79 -11.79 -8.46
C GLY A 43 12.10 -10.45 -8.17
N PRO A 44 12.18 -9.49 -9.11
CA PRO A 44 11.58 -8.18 -8.92
C PRO A 44 10.07 -8.27 -8.77
N PRO A 45 9.46 -7.40 -7.92
CA PRO A 45 8.01 -7.28 -7.81
C PRO A 45 7.40 -6.91 -9.16
N ARG A 46 6.30 -7.59 -9.52
CA ARG A 46 5.58 -7.39 -10.78
C ARG A 46 4.10 -7.24 -10.50
N TYR A 47 3.43 -6.41 -11.29
CA TYR A 47 1.97 -6.29 -11.17
C TYR A 47 1.30 -7.61 -11.59
N ASP A 48 1.69 -8.19 -12.73
CA ASP A 48 1.27 -9.52 -13.17
C ASP A 48 2.40 -10.54 -12.95
N PRO A 49 2.36 -11.34 -11.88
CA PRO A 49 3.43 -12.28 -11.56
C PRO A 49 3.50 -13.46 -12.53
N SER A 50 2.46 -13.69 -13.34
CA SER A 50 2.45 -14.77 -14.36
C SER A 50 3.30 -14.45 -15.59
N LYS A 51 3.78 -13.20 -15.72
CA LYS A 51 4.50 -12.72 -16.90
C LYS A 51 5.92 -12.26 -16.56
N PRO A 52 6.80 -12.18 -17.58
CA PRO A 52 8.13 -11.59 -17.41
C PRO A 52 8.07 -10.13 -16.95
N ASN A 53 9.17 -9.62 -16.39
CA ASN A 53 9.26 -8.24 -15.92
C ASN A 53 9.28 -7.21 -17.08
N GLY A 54 9.05 -5.95 -16.76
CA GLY A 54 9.09 -4.83 -17.69
C GLY A 54 8.10 -4.98 -18.85
N LEU A 55 8.54 -4.81 -20.09
CA LEU A 55 7.71 -4.95 -21.29
C LEU A 55 7.05 -6.33 -21.41
N GLY A 56 7.68 -7.36 -20.82
CA GLY A 56 7.13 -8.72 -20.81
C GLY A 56 5.79 -8.85 -20.11
N GLN A 57 5.43 -7.94 -19.22
CA GLN A 57 4.11 -7.93 -18.57
C GLN A 57 2.97 -7.58 -19.54
N GLN A 58 3.28 -6.99 -20.70
CA GLN A 58 2.29 -6.61 -21.70
C GLN A 58 1.14 -5.80 -21.10
N ALA A 59 1.49 -4.86 -20.21
CA ALA A 59 0.53 -3.93 -19.63
C ALA A 59 -0.24 -3.20 -20.75
N PRO A 60 -1.57 -3.06 -20.64
CA PRO A 60 -2.37 -2.41 -21.69
C PRO A 60 -2.23 -0.87 -21.61
N LEU A 61 -1.01 -0.38 -21.82
CA LEU A 61 -0.67 1.02 -21.67
C LEU A 61 -1.20 1.88 -22.84
N THR A 62 -1.47 3.14 -22.54
CA THR A 62 -1.62 4.15 -23.59
C THR A 62 -0.28 4.38 -24.29
N PRO A 63 -0.24 4.92 -25.52
CA PRO A 63 1.02 5.20 -26.20
C PRO A 63 1.97 6.09 -25.40
N GLU A 64 1.44 7.06 -24.67
CA GLU A 64 2.22 7.95 -23.80
C GLU A 64 2.83 7.19 -22.62
N ALA A 65 2.04 6.38 -21.93
CA ALA A 65 2.51 5.57 -20.82
C ALA A 65 3.53 4.50 -21.27
N GLN A 66 3.34 3.92 -22.47
CA GLN A 66 4.28 2.98 -23.06
C GLN A 66 5.64 3.65 -23.30
N ALA A 67 5.68 4.84 -23.87
CA ALA A 67 6.91 5.57 -24.08
C ALA A 67 7.63 5.92 -22.75
N LYS A 68 6.88 6.25 -21.68
CA LYS A 68 7.44 6.45 -20.34
C LYS A 68 8.07 5.18 -19.78
N LEU A 69 7.42 4.02 -19.94
CA LEU A 69 7.98 2.73 -19.52
C LEU A 69 9.27 2.41 -20.27
N GLU A 70 9.30 2.57 -21.59
CA GLU A 70 10.49 2.31 -22.39
C GLU A 70 11.66 3.21 -21.99
N ALA A 71 11.40 4.48 -21.71
CA ALA A 71 12.40 5.41 -21.19
C ALA A 71 12.90 4.99 -19.80
N SER A 72 12.00 4.57 -18.90
CA SER A 72 12.36 4.03 -17.58
C SER A 72 13.28 2.81 -17.68
N LEU A 73 12.92 1.85 -18.52
CA LEU A 73 13.73 0.63 -18.71
C LEU A 73 15.09 0.92 -19.33
N LYS A 74 15.17 1.89 -20.26
CA LYS A 74 16.43 2.33 -20.86
C LYS A 74 17.33 2.98 -19.81
N ASP A 75 16.78 3.82 -18.93
CA ASP A 75 17.51 4.43 -17.84
C ASP A 75 18.02 3.37 -16.85
N GLN A 76 17.18 2.42 -16.46
CA GLN A 76 17.57 1.31 -15.58
C GLN A 76 18.67 0.43 -16.19
N ALA A 77 18.63 0.18 -17.50
CA ALA A 77 19.68 -0.54 -18.21
C ALA A 77 21.01 0.20 -18.23
N ALA A 78 20.97 1.54 -18.17
CA ALA A 78 22.16 2.40 -18.03
C ALA A 78 22.64 2.57 -16.56
N GLY A 79 21.98 1.91 -15.59
CA GLY A 79 22.29 1.99 -14.16
C GLY A 79 21.54 3.08 -13.41
N GLY A 80 20.57 3.75 -14.05
CA GLY A 80 19.68 4.69 -13.41
C GLY A 80 18.53 4.03 -12.66
N GLN A 81 17.67 4.85 -12.05
CA GLN A 81 16.55 4.40 -11.22
C GLN A 81 15.24 4.23 -12.01
N GLY A 82 15.18 4.77 -13.22
CA GLY A 82 13.96 4.83 -14.00
C GLY A 82 12.88 5.65 -13.29
N LEU A 83 11.63 5.19 -13.42
CA LEU A 83 10.48 5.79 -12.74
C LEU A 83 10.21 5.20 -11.35
N ASP A 84 11.09 4.36 -10.81
CA ASP A 84 10.89 3.76 -9.50
C ASP A 84 11.07 4.78 -8.37
N VAL A 85 9.95 5.24 -7.82
CA VAL A 85 9.94 6.25 -6.74
C VAL A 85 10.40 5.71 -5.39
N THR A 86 10.53 4.39 -5.23
CA THR A 86 10.95 3.80 -3.95
C THR A 86 12.41 4.10 -3.60
N TYR A 87 13.23 4.45 -4.59
CA TYR A 87 14.58 4.95 -4.36
C TYR A 87 14.62 6.27 -3.57
N LYS A 88 13.52 7.03 -3.59
CA LYS A 88 13.35 8.27 -2.81
C LYS A 88 12.58 8.02 -1.51
N CYS A 89 12.44 6.78 -1.06
CA CYS A 89 11.63 6.37 0.09
C CYS A 89 10.16 6.77 -0.01
N ILE A 90 9.64 7.00 -1.21
CA ILE A 90 8.21 7.16 -1.43
C ILE A 90 7.56 5.78 -1.27
N PRO A 91 6.52 5.65 -0.43
CA PRO A 91 5.84 4.38 -0.20
C PRO A 91 5.35 3.72 -1.49
N THR A 92 5.39 2.39 -1.53
CA THR A 92 4.95 1.64 -2.71
C THR A 92 3.48 1.86 -3.06
N GLY A 93 2.63 2.11 -2.07
CA GLY A 93 1.21 2.41 -2.28
C GLY A 93 0.41 1.36 -3.04
N MET A 94 -0.90 1.60 -3.18
CA MET A 94 -1.79 0.77 -4.01
C MET A 94 -1.63 1.12 -5.50
N PRO A 95 -1.64 0.14 -6.41
CA PRO A 95 -1.76 -1.30 -6.22
C PRO A 95 -0.44 -2.02 -5.95
N ARG A 96 0.71 -1.33 -6.07
CA ARG A 96 2.05 -1.90 -6.05
C ARG A 96 2.38 -2.63 -4.74
N MET A 97 1.91 -2.12 -3.59
CA MET A 97 2.15 -2.76 -2.30
C MET A 97 1.70 -4.22 -2.26
N MET A 98 0.64 -4.56 -3.00
CA MET A 98 0.12 -5.93 -3.12
C MET A 98 0.99 -6.84 -4.00
N SER A 99 2.09 -6.33 -4.57
CA SER A 99 3.08 -7.09 -5.32
C SER A 99 4.41 -7.24 -4.58
N GLY A 100 4.52 -6.68 -3.38
CA GLY A 100 5.73 -6.62 -2.58
C GLY A 100 6.30 -8.00 -2.24
N VAL A 101 7.62 -8.04 -1.98
CA VAL A 101 8.35 -9.25 -1.57
C VAL A 101 8.25 -9.52 -0.06
N PHE A 102 7.85 -8.50 0.70
CA PHE A 102 7.71 -8.58 2.14
C PHE A 102 6.35 -9.16 2.53
N PRO A 103 6.29 -9.87 3.66
CA PRO A 103 5.04 -10.46 4.11
C PRO A 103 4.01 -9.42 4.51
N HIS A 104 2.76 -9.85 4.50
CA HIS A 104 1.67 -9.09 5.09
C HIS A 104 0.81 -9.98 5.98
N GLU A 105 0.10 -9.35 6.91
CA GLU A 105 -0.80 -10.00 7.87
C GLU A 105 -2.18 -9.35 7.83
N PHE A 106 -3.21 -10.16 8.12
CA PHE A 106 -4.56 -9.67 8.28
C PHE A 106 -4.93 -9.56 9.75
N VAL A 107 -5.57 -8.45 10.10
CA VAL A 107 -6.22 -8.25 11.40
C VAL A 107 -7.67 -7.86 11.17
N PHE A 108 -8.57 -8.65 11.73
CA PHE A 108 -10.01 -8.43 11.59
C PHE A 108 -10.57 -7.75 12.82
N THR A 109 -11.41 -6.75 12.57
CA THR A 109 -12.32 -6.17 13.55
C THR A 109 -13.73 -6.21 12.97
N PRO A 110 -14.77 -5.89 13.77
CA PRO A 110 -16.16 -5.94 13.29
C PRO A 110 -16.44 -5.13 12.04
N ASP A 111 -15.78 -4.00 11.91
CA ASP A 111 -16.07 -2.94 10.96
C ASP A 111 -14.90 -2.63 10.03
N THR A 112 -13.73 -3.23 10.27
CA THR A 112 -12.51 -2.93 9.51
C THR A 112 -11.61 -4.17 9.42
N THR A 113 -11.15 -4.47 8.23
CA THR A 113 -10.05 -5.40 7.99
C THR A 113 -8.77 -4.59 7.77
N PHE A 114 -7.73 -4.90 8.53
CA PHE A 114 -6.42 -4.27 8.37
C PHE A 114 -5.46 -5.23 7.69
N LEU A 115 -4.65 -4.70 6.76
CA LEU A 115 -3.46 -5.36 6.27
C LEU A 115 -2.24 -4.63 6.82
N LEU A 116 -1.39 -5.39 7.51
CA LEU A 116 -0.11 -4.94 8.02
C LEU A 116 0.98 -5.35 7.03
N PHE A 117 1.89 -4.44 6.72
CA PHE A 117 3.00 -4.67 5.80
C PHE A 117 4.31 -4.31 6.48
N GLU A 118 5.35 -5.12 6.24
CA GLU A 118 6.68 -4.85 6.79
C GLU A 118 7.43 -3.72 6.07
N PHE A 119 7.13 -3.47 4.80
CA PHE A 119 7.99 -2.69 3.93
C PHE A 119 7.41 -1.33 3.54
N MET A 120 8.17 -0.27 3.83
CA MET A 120 7.99 1.10 3.32
C MET A 120 6.60 1.72 3.54
N ILE A 121 5.78 1.18 4.42
CA ILE A 121 4.46 1.71 4.70
C ILE A 121 4.33 1.93 6.21
N ASN A 122 4.29 3.19 6.58
CA ASN A 122 4.21 3.59 7.98
C ASN A 122 2.79 3.52 8.55
N ALA A 123 1.82 3.05 7.78
CA ALA A 123 0.43 2.92 8.21
C ALA A 123 -0.19 1.63 7.68
N PRO A 124 -0.97 0.90 8.50
CA PRO A 124 -1.72 -0.25 8.04
C PRO A 124 -2.75 0.17 6.98
N ARG A 125 -2.94 -0.65 5.95
CA ARG A 125 -4.06 -0.48 5.03
C ARG A 125 -5.35 -0.82 5.74
N ARG A 126 -6.30 0.11 5.74
CA ARG A 126 -7.64 -0.06 6.30
C ARG A 126 -8.64 -0.34 5.20
N ILE A 127 -9.37 -1.44 5.33
CA ILE A 127 -10.48 -1.79 4.46
C ILE A 127 -11.73 -1.74 5.34
N TYR A 128 -12.60 -0.76 5.11
CA TYR A 128 -13.83 -0.61 5.88
C TYR A 128 -14.85 -1.66 5.44
N THR A 129 -15.29 -2.50 6.38
CA THR A 129 -16.19 -3.64 6.13
C THR A 129 -17.52 -3.52 6.88
N ASP A 130 -17.85 -2.31 7.34
CA ASP A 130 -19.07 -1.97 8.09
C ASP A 130 -20.28 -1.65 7.20
N GLY A 131 -20.17 -1.86 5.89
CA GLY A 131 -21.25 -1.62 4.94
C GLY A 131 -21.40 -0.17 4.48
N ARG A 132 -20.44 0.71 4.85
CA ARG A 132 -20.44 2.11 4.37
C ARG A 132 -20.27 2.19 2.87
N THR A 133 -20.68 3.33 2.31
CA THR A 133 -20.38 3.73 0.92
C THR A 133 -19.23 4.71 0.89
N PHE A 134 -18.63 4.92 -0.29
CA PHE A 134 -17.61 5.96 -0.46
C PHE A 134 -18.20 7.33 -0.10
N PRO A 135 -17.49 8.12 0.73
CA PRO A 135 -17.89 9.50 0.97
C PRO A 135 -17.79 10.30 -0.33
N GLN A 136 -18.60 11.34 -0.45
CA GLN A 136 -18.58 12.23 -1.61
C GLN A 136 -17.22 12.93 -1.77
N ASP A 137 -16.59 13.25 -0.64
CA ASP A 137 -15.22 13.76 -0.56
C ASP A 137 -14.36 12.77 0.19
N LEU A 138 -13.34 12.23 -0.47
CA LEU A 138 -12.38 11.30 0.10
C LEU A 138 -11.29 11.98 0.93
N GLY A 139 -11.25 13.33 0.93
CA GLY A 139 -10.16 14.09 1.54
C GLY A 139 -8.85 13.95 0.75
N GLU A 140 -7.73 14.23 1.42
CA GLU A 140 -6.40 14.14 0.82
C GLU A 140 -6.07 12.70 0.41
N PRO A 141 -5.61 12.46 -0.83
CA PRO A 141 -5.19 11.13 -1.28
C PRO A 141 -4.06 10.57 -0.41
N THR A 142 -4.10 9.27 -0.17
CA THR A 142 -3.05 8.55 0.58
C THR A 142 -2.42 7.47 -0.28
N PHE A 143 -1.20 7.02 0.05
CA PHE A 143 -0.55 5.94 -0.72
C PHE A 143 -1.32 4.62 -0.64
N VAL A 144 -1.99 4.33 0.47
CA VAL A 144 -2.82 3.13 0.62
C VAL A 144 -4.24 3.30 0.06
N GLY A 145 -4.63 4.53 -0.26
CA GLY A 145 -5.96 4.88 -0.71
C GLY A 145 -7.02 4.77 0.39
N TYR A 146 -8.28 4.96 0.01
CA TYR A 146 -9.47 4.71 0.82
C TYR A 146 -10.14 3.43 0.31
N SER A 147 -10.21 2.39 1.15
CA SER A 147 -10.72 1.08 0.74
C SER A 147 -12.02 0.75 1.45
N ILE A 148 -13.01 0.30 0.69
CA ILE A 148 -14.25 -0.30 1.20
C ILE A 148 -14.27 -1.77 0.78
N GLY A 149 -14.63 -2.65 1.71
CA GLY A 149 -14.73 -4.07 1.48
C GLY A 149 -16.07 -4.65 1.90
N LYS A 150 -16.35 -5.81 1.34
CA LYS A 150 -17.51 -6.62 1.69
C LYS A 150 -17.09 -8.08 1.83
N TRP A 151 -17.31 -8.62 3.02
CA TRP A 151 -17.16 -10.04 3.28
C TRP A 151 -18.32 -10.82 2.65
N LEU A 152 -18.00 -11.90 1.99
CA LEU A 152 -18.95 -12.78 1.30
C LEU A 152 -18.90 -14.19 1.87
N ASP A 153 -20.05 -14.82 1.94
CA ASP A 153 -20.25 -16.24 2.21
C ASP A 153 -20.73 -16.86 0.89
N THR A 154 -19.77 -17.28 0.05
CA THR A 154 -20.07 -17.69 -1.32
C THR A 154 -20.59 -19.13 -1.41
N ASP A 155 -20.30 -19.95 -0.40
CA ASP A 155 -20.78 -21.33 -0.32
C ASP A 155 -22.03 -21.50 0.58
N GLY A 156 -22.48 -20.44 1.25
CA GLY A 156 -23.71 -20.40 2.03
C GLY A 156 -23.65 -21.18 3.35
N ASN A 157 -22.45 -21.41 3.90
CA ASN A 157 -22.25 -22.18 5.13
C ASN A 157 -22.34 -21.35 6.42
N GLY A 158 -22.61 -20.03 6.31
CA GLY A 158 -22.71 -19.10 7.43
C GLY A 158 -21.37 -18.49 7.85
N ARG A 159 -20.29 -18.76 7.10
CA ARG A 159 -18.96 -18.20 7.32
C ARG A 159 -18.49 -17.46 6.07
N TYR A 160 -17.71 -16.42 6.27
CA TYR A 160 -17.12 -15.70 5.16
C TYR A 160 -15.94 -16.50 4.58
N ASP A 161 -15.83 -16.49 3.26
CA ASP A 161 -14.78 -17.17 2.51
C ASP A 161 -14.10 -16.26 1.48
N GLU A 162 -14.74 -15.14 1.13
CA GLU A 162 -14.16 -14.13 0.23
C GLU A 162 -14.30 -12.72 0.80
N LEU A 163 -13.37 -11.83 0.38
CA LEU A 163 -13.42 -10.41 0.66
C LEU A 163 -13.28 -9.65 -0.65
N ASP A 164 -14.35 -8.98 -1.08
CA ASP A 164 -14.32 -8.02 -2.18
C ASP A 164 -13.96 -6.64 -1.67
N VAL A 165 -13.05 -5.94 -2.38
CA VAL A 165 -12.56 -4.62 -2.01
C VAL A 165 -12.54 -3.69 -3.21
N GLU A 166 -12.88 -2.43 -3.00
CA GLU A 166 -12.63 -1.34 -3.93
C GLU A 166 -11.84 -0.24 -3.24
N THR A 167 -10.78 0.26 -3.90
CA THR A 167 -9.89 1.32 -3.39
C THR A 167 -9.87 2.49 -4.35
N ARG A 168 -10.00 3.71 -3.80
CA ARG A 168 -9.93 5.01 -4.50
C ARG A 168 -9.05 5.98 -3.72
N GLY A 169 -8.83 7.18 -4.25
CA GLY A 169 -8.08 8.25 -3.56
C GLY A 169 -6.61 7.87 -3.32
N ILE A 170 -5.98 7.30 -4.34
CA ILE A 170 -4.59 6.85 -4.28
C ILE A 170 -3.68 8.04 -4.61
N ARG A 171 -2.70 8.30 -3.72
CA ARG A 171 -1.73 9.39 -3.91
C ARG A 171 -0.69 9.01 -4.95
N THR A 172 -0.32 9.98 -5.76
CA THR A 172 0.75 9.94 -6.76
C THR A 172 1.89 10.90 -6.37
N PRO A 173 3.08 10.84 -6.97
CA PRO A 173 3.47 9.93 -8.05
C PRO A 173 3.78 8.52 -7.58
N HIS A 174 3.49 7.51 -8.42
CA HIS A 174 3.92 6.17 -8.20
C HIS A 174 3.84 5.26 -9.46
N THR A 175 4.19 3.99 -9.35
CA THR A 175 4.24 3.05 -10.45
C THR A 175 3.55 1.74 -10.08
N PHE A 176 3.11 0.97 -11.08
CA PHE A 176 2.52 -0.35 -10.85
C PHE A 176 3.53 -1.37 -10.28
N ASP A 177 4.81 -1.18 -10.61
CA ASP A 177 5.89 -2.06 -10.15
C ASP A 177 7.27 -1.40 -10.22
N GLN A 178 8.30 -2.18 -9.93
CA GLN A 178 9.70 -1.74 -9.92
C GLN A 178 10.25 -1.43 -11.31
N ALA A 179 9.69 -1.98 -12.39
CA ALA A 179 10.12 -1.65 -13.76
C ALA A 179 9.76 -0.22 -14.15
N GLY A 180 8.88 0.43 -13.37
CA GLY A 180 8.43 1.78 -13.64
C GLY A 180 7.25 1.83 -14.59
N ILE A 181 6.38 0.80 -14.60
CA ILE A 181 5.11 0.88 -15.33
C ILE A 181 4.31 2.06 -14.79
N PRO A 182 4.04 3.09 -15.59
CA PRO A 182 3.49 4.35 -15.10
C PRO A 182 2.08 4.19 -14.56
N PHE A 183 1.81 4.88 -13.47
CA PHE A 183 0.48 5.13 -12.91
C PHE A 183 0.11 6.58 -13.19
N SER A 184 -1.14 6.89 -13.48
CA SER A 184 -1.53 8.27 -13.81
C SER A 184 -1.54 9.19 -12.59
N ASP A 185 -1.38 10.49 -12.84
CA ASP A 185 -1.41 11.51 -11.78
C ASP A 185 -2.79 12.20 -11.67
N ASP A 186 -3.82 11.66 -12.32
CA ASP A 186 -5.16 12.28 -12.36
C ASP A 186 -6.00 12.02 -11.10
N GLY A 187 -5.52 11.15 -10.20
CA GLY A 187 -6.19 10.81 -8.95
C GLY A 187 -7.47 9.96 -9.09
N ASN A 188 -7.81 9.51 -10.30
CA ASN A 188 -9.07 8.80 -10.59
C ASN A 188 -8.93 7.27 -10.63
N ALA A 189 -7.77 6.75 -10.30
CA ALA A 189 -7.54 5.32 -10.33
C ALA A 189 -8.48 4.56 -9.38
N ILE A 190 -8.97 3.42 -9.85
CA ILE A 190 -9.81 2.50 -9.08
C ILE A 190 -9.13 1.13 -9.09
N VAL A 191 -8.92 0.58 -7.90
CA VAL A 191 -8.41 -0.78 -7.74
C VAL A 191 -9.50 -1.63 -7.12
N LYS A 192 -9.88 -2.71 -7.81
CA LYS A 192 -10.80 -3.73 -7.30
C LYS A 192 -10.03 -5.00 -7.01
N GLU A 193 -10.32 -5.62 -5.88
CA GLU A 193 -9.64 -6.82 -5.43
C GLU A 193 -10.65 -7.83 -4.89
N ARG A 194 -10.36 -9.11 -5.12
CA ARG A 194 -11.07 -10.23 -4.52
C ARG A 194 -10.04 -11.13 -3.85
N PHE A 195 -10.18 -11.30 -2.56
CA PHE A 195 -9.31 -12.12 -1.72
C PHE A 195 -10.04 -13.42 -1.40
N PHE A 196 -9.39 -14.56 -1.60
CA PHE A 196 -9.94 -15.86 -1.28
C PHE A 196 -8.85 -16.91 -1.10
N LEU A 197 -9.10 -17.91 -0.26
CA LEU A 197 -8.19 -19.05 -0.12
C LEU A 197 -8.39 -20.04 -1.26
N ASP A 198 -7.30 -20.71 -1.64
CA ASP A 198 -7.39 -21.86 -2.53
C ASP A 198 -8.20 -22.98 -1.88
N LYS A 199 -9.18 -23.55 -2.62
CA LYS A 199 -10.09 -24.56 -2.08
C LYS A 199 -9.41 -25.89 -1.76
N ALA A 200 -8.31 -26.21 -2.44
CA ALA A 200 -7.56 -27.45 -2.22
C ALA A 200 -6.44 -27.26 -1.16
N ASN A 201 -5.98 -26.02 -0.98
CA ASN A 201 -4.90 -25.72 -0.05
C ASN A 201 -5.16 -24.39 0.70
N PRO A 202 -5.69 -24.41 1.93
CA PRO A 202 -6.01 -23.20 2.68
C PRO A 202 -4.77 -22.38 3.12
N ASP A 203 -3.56 -22.87 2.88
CA ASP A 203 -2.33 -22.09 3.08
C ASP A 203 -1.90 -21.34 1.80
N ILE A 204 -2.75 -21.29 0.79
CA ILE A 204 -2.60 -20.45 -0.40
C ILE A 204 -3.74 -19.42 -0.44
N LEU A 205 -3.36 -18.15 -0.52
CA LEU A 205 -4.27 -17.03 -0.72
C LEU A 205 -4.11 -16.49 -2.14
N HIS A 206 -5.22 -16.29 -2.80
CA HIS A 206 -5.30 -15.61 -4.09
C HIS A 206 -5.87 -14.21 -3.92
N ILE A 207 -5.30 -13.26 -4.64
CA ILE A 207 -5.81 -11.90 -4.77
C ILE A 207 -5.96 -11.62 -6.26
N GLU A 208 -7.19 -11.66 -6.75
CA GLU A 208 -7.51 -11.18 -8.10
C GLU A 208 -7.64 -9.66 -8.04
N MET A 209 -6.79 -8.95 -8.74
CA MET A 209 -6.73 -7.50 -8.70
C MET A 209 -6.95 -6.93 -10.08
N THR A 210 -7.90 -5.99 -10.19
CA THR A 210 -8.18 -5.24 -11.42
C THR A 210 -7.98 -3.76 -11.16
N THR A 211 -7.10 -3.13 -11.92
CA THR A 211 -6.87 -1.69 -11.87
C THR A 211 -7.43 -1.01 -13.11
N THR A 212 -8.20 0.04 -12.90
CA THR A 212 -8.61 1.02 -13.91
C THR A 212 -7.85 2.31 -13.65
N ASP A 213 -7.14 2.81 -14.66
CA ASP A 213 -6.26 3.97 -14.54
C ASP A 213 -6.12 4.66 -15.90
N ALA A 214 -5.91 5.98 -15.95
CA ALA A 214 -5.79 6.72 -17.21
C ALA A 214 -4.52 6.40 -18.01
N SER A 215 -3.51 5.79 -17.38
CA SER A 215 -2.33 5.28 -18.11
C SER A 215 -2.64 4.01 -18.90
N LEU A 216 -3.81 3.40 -18.69
CA LEU A 216 -4.23 2.14 -19.30
C LEU A 216 -5.33 2.38 -20.36
N THR A 217 -5.26 1.62 -21.45
CA THR A 217 -6.30 1.62 -22.52
C THR A 217 -7.54 0.78 -22.16
N ARG A 218 -7.44 -0.08 -21.16
CA ARG A 218 -8.50 -0.92 -20.59
C ARG A 218 -8.12 -1.35 -19.18
N PRO A 219 -9.08 -1.79 -18.34
CA PRO A 219 -8.77 -2.37 -17.04
C PRO A 219 -7.75 -3.51 -17.16
N TRP A 220 -6.79 -3.54 -16.23
CA TRP A 220 -5.73 -4.54 -16.18
C TRP A 220 -5.93 -5.46 -14.96
N THR A 221 -6.21 -6.73 -15.24
CA THR A 221 -6.42 -7.74 -14.20
C THR A 221 -5.20 -8.65 -14.10
N ALA A 222 -4.78 -8.93 -12.86
CA ALA A 222 -3.74 -9.90 -12.54
C ALA A 222 -4.10 -10.65 -11.25
N THR A 223 -3.72 -11.93 -11.17
CA THR A 223 -3.88 -12.72 -9.94
C THR A 223 -2.55 -12.84 -9.23
N LYS A 224 -2.52 -12.49 -7.96
CA LYS A 224 -1.39 -12.64 -7.07
C LYS A 224 -1.64 -13.82 -6.15
N THR A 225 -0.59 -14.60 -5.90
CA THR A 225 -0.66 -15.77 -5.04
C THR A 225 0.30 -15.61 -3.88
N PHE A 226 -0.17 -15.96 -2.70
CA PHE A 226 0.61 -15.90 -1.47
C PHE A 226 0.52 -17.25 -0.75
N ARG A 227 1.61 -17.61 -0.08
CA ARG A 227 1.68 -18.79 0.77
C ARG A 227 1.77 -18.36 2.24
N ARG A 228 1.02 -19.03 3.07
CA ARG A 228 1.02 -18.79 4.51
C ARG A 228 2.31 -19.26 5.17
N SER A 229 2.83 -18.44 6.05
CA SER A 229 3.82 -18.81 7.05
C SER A 229 3.20 -18.67 8.45
N ARG A 230 3.25 -19.74 9.23
CA ARG A 230 2.82 -19.70 10.64
C ARG A 230 3.99 -19.41 11.59
N ASN A 231 5.21 -19.41 11.06
CA ASN A 231 6.41 -18.98 11.78
C ASN A 231 6.61 -17.48 11.53
N VAL A 232 5.82 -16.68 12.25
CA VAL A 232 5.76 -15.23 12.07
C VAL A 232 7.05 -14.60 12.56
N LEU A 233 7.76 -13.91 11.69
CA LEU A 233 8.89 -13.07 11.99
C LEU A 233 8.62 -11.69 11.41
N TRP A 234 8.46 -10.69 12.27
CA TRP A 234 8.30 -9.30 11.83
C TRP A 234 9.64 -8.61 11.91
N THR A 235 10.10 -8.10 10.77
CA THR A 235 11.32 -7.29 10.70
C THR A 235 10.93 -5.82 10.56
N GLU A 236 11.63 -4.95 11.23
CA GLU A 236 11.46 -3.51 11.06
C GLU A 236 12.24 -3.06 9.83
N ASN A 237 11.55 -2.42 8.88
CA ASN A 237 12.16 -1.86 7.69
C ASN A 237 11.76 -0.40 7.54
N ASN A 238 12.69 0.50 7.83
CA ASN A 238 12.51 1.93 7.71
C ASN A 238 13.40 2.48 6.58
N CYS A 239 12.81 2.85 5.46
CA CYS A 239 13.54 3.38 4.31
C CYS A 239 14.31 4.67 4.65
N THR A 240 13.85 5.48 5.60
CA THR A 240 14.50 6.74 5.97
C THR A 240 15.85 6.52 6.62
N GLU A 241 16.09 5.39 7.27
CA GLU A 241 17.38 5.06 7.89
C GLU A 241 18.49 4.82 6.85
N GLY A 242 18.11 4.25 5.69
CA GLY A 242 19.03 4.03 4.56
C GLY A 242 18.96 5.11 3.49
N ASN A 243 18.16 6.16 3.68
CA ASN A 243 17.96 7.20 2.68
C ASN A 243 19.09 8.23 2.69
N ASN A 244 20.12 7.95 1.90
CA ASN A 244 21.27 8.82 1.69
C ASN A 244 21.31 9.43 0.28
N HIS A 245 20.13 9.65 -0.31
CA HIS A 245 20.00 10.28 -1.63
C HIS A 245 20.01 11.80 -1.53
N VAL A 246 20.70 12.44 -2.46
CA VAL A 246 20.66 13.89 -2.67
C VAL A 246 20.27 14.16 -4.12
N GLU A 247 19.22 14.94 -4.32
CA GLU A 247 18.80 15.39 -5.64
C GLU A 247 19.41 16.75 -5.94
N ILE A 248 20.15 16.86 -7.06
CA ILE A 248 20.75 18.11 -7.54
C ILE A 248 20.27 18.33 -8.97
N GLY A 249 19.41 19.32 -9.15
CA GLY A 249 18.69 19.50 -10.41
C GLY A 249 17.74 18.33 -10.68
N ASN A 250 17.94 17.62 -11.78
CA ASN A 250 17.16 16.44 -12.15
C ASN A 250 17.93 15.12 -11.97
N GLU A 251 19.03 15.15 -11.25
CA GLU A 251 19.91 13.99 -11.05
C GLU A 251 19.94 13.56 -9.59
N ASN A 252 19.93 12.25 -9.36
CA ASN A 252 20.07 11.65 -8.05
C ASN A 252 21.53 11.23 -7.79
N TYR A 253 22.01 11.51 -6.59
CA TYR A 253 23.30 11.10 -6.08
C TYR A 253 23.14 10.41 -4.75
N TYR A 254 24.04 9.48 -4.46
CA TYR A 254 24.14 8.88 -3.13
C TYR A 254 25.12 9.68 -2.28
N LEU A 255 24.77 9.87 -1.02
CA LEU A 255 25.70 10.40 -0.03
C LEU A 255 26.42 9.21 0.64
N SER A 256 27.74 9.15 0.53
CA SER A 256 28.53 8.14 1.23
C SER A 256 28.55 8.40 2.74
N GLY A 257 28.92 7.39 3.54
CA GLY A 257 28.97 7.49 4.99
C GLY A 257 29.93 8.57 5.52
N ASP A 258 30.89 8.99 4.73
CA ASP A 258 31.86 10.10 5.00
C ASP A 258 31.44 11.42 4.38
N GLY A 259 30.24 11.49 3.81
CA GLY A 259 29.60 12.73 3.33
C GLY A 259 29.93 13.14 1.90
N TYR A 260 30.52 12.25 1.09
CA TYR A 260 30.75 12.53 -0.32
C TYR A 260 29.55 12.16 -1.19
N LEU A 261 29.27 13.01 -2.19
CA LEU A 261 28.24 12.70 -3.19
C LEU A 261 28.80 11.72 -4.23
N MET A 262 28.11 10.60 -4.40
CA MET A 262 28.47 9.58 -5.39
C MET A 262 27.47 9.60 -6.53
N PRO A 263 27.89 9.43 -7.81
CA PRO A 263 26.99 9.28 -8.93
C PRO A 263 26.02 8.11 -8.72
N ALA A 264 24.76 8.30 -9.06
CA ALA A 264 23.74 7.23 -9.01
C ALA A 264 23.92 6.22 -10.15
N ARG A 265 24.56 6.62 -11.24
CA ARG A 265 24.89 5.80 -12.42
C ARG A 265 26.40 5.70 -12.61
N LYS A 266 26.84 4.57 -13.16
CA LYS A 266 28.27 4.28 -13.36
C LYS A 266 29.01 5.32 -14.23
N ASP A 267 28.32 5.87 -15.22
CA ASP A 267 28.84 6.84 -16.19
C ASP A 267 28.43 8.29 -15.90
N GLN A 268 27.71 8.51 -14.81
CA GLN A 268 27.29 9.83 -14.40
C GLN A 268 28.52 10.64 -13.94
N PRO A 269 28.74 11.85 -14.45
CA PRO A 269 29.82 12.71 -13.99
C PRO A 269 29.61 13.14 -12.53
N PRO A 270 30.65 13.48 -11.79
CA PRO A 270 30.51 14.10 -10.46
C PRO A 270 29.59 15.31 -10.53
N PRO A 271 28.78 15.57 -9.49
CA PRO A 271 27.87 16.71 -9.46
C PRO A 271 28.63 18.03 -9.52
N ASP A 272 28.04 19.01 -10.19
CA ASP A 272 28.56 20.39 -10.16
C ASP A 272 28.23 21.04 -8.80
N LEU A 273 29.18 21.05 -7.91
CA LEU A 273 29.04 21.58 -6.55
C LEU A 273 29.22 23.09 -6.45
N ARG A 274 29.43 23.84 -7.56
CA ARG A 274 29.69 25.29 -7.51
C ARG A 274 28.57 26.06 -6.81
N TYR A 275 27.36 25.58 -6.85
CA TYR A 275 26.19 26.20 -6.23
C TYR A 275 25.76 25.51 -4.93
N PHE A 276 26.43 24.44 -4.53
CA PHE A 276 26.15 23.75 -3.29
C PHE A 276 26.76 24.51 -2.12
N LYS A 277 25.92 25.17 -1.33
CA LYS A 277 26.41 25.84 -0.11
C LYS A 277 26.68 24.78 0.95
N THR A 278 27.94 24.42 1.13
CA THR A 278 28.38 23.66 2.30
C THR A 278 28.01 24.47 3.53
N GLN A 279 27.05 24.00 4.33
CA GLN A 279 26.89 24.50 5.68
C GLN A 279 28.18 24.16 6.42
N LYS A 280 28.98 25.17 6.75
CA LYS A 280 30.11 25.00 7.68
C LYS A 280 29.49 24.44 8.97
N GLN A 281 29.81 23.21 9.32
CA GLN A 281 29.61 22.72 10.66
C GLN A 281 30.40 23.66 11.58
N THR A 282 29.70 24.54 12.27
CA THR A 282 30.25 25.23 13.42
C THR A 282 30.35 24.19 14.52
N SER A 283 31.53 23.58 14.62
CA SER A 283 31.89 22.81 15.81
C SER A 283 31.94 23.80 16.99
N ASN A 284 30.99 23.68 17.89
CA ASN A 284 31.11 24.17 19.25
C ASN A 284 31.82 23.13 20.10
#